data_8256d844d128807b85ec4ca2233abf13
#
_entry.id   8256d844d128807b85ec4ca2233abf13
#
_cell.length_a   1.000
_cell.length_b   1.000
_cell.length_c   1.000
_cell.angle_alpha   90.00
_cell.angle_beta   90.00
_cell.angle_gamma   90.00
#
_symmetry.space_group_name_H-M   'P 1'
#
loop_
_entity.id
_entity.type
_entity.pdbx_description
1 polymer ?
#
loop_
_entity_poly.entity_id
_entity_poly.type
_entity_poly.pdbx_seq_one_letter_code
_entity_poly.pdbx_strand_id
1 'polypeptide(L)'
;EYGNTNFEYDISIAHCPERVLPGQVFREIVDNDRVIGGVTYHCAERVRDFYKIFVMADCLISDCRTAELSKLVENSFRDVNIAFANELSLICDHLNINVWEIIELSNRHPRVDILQPGPGVGGHCIAVDPWFIINSAPDESKLIHTARLVNDNKPNFILDKVNQAVEATTKKRSKIKIACFGLAFKSNIDDLRE
;
A
#
# COMPACT_ATOMS: atom_id res chain seq x y z
N GLU A 1 -9.65 -15.48 -22.14
CA GLU A 1 -10.87 -16.23 -22.52
C GLU A 1 -11.77 -16.35 -21.32
N TYR A 2 -12.95 -15.77 -21.38
CA TYR A 2 -13.96 -15.92 -20.32
C TYR A 2 -14.44 -17.38 -20.32
N GLY A 3 -14.26 -18.07 -19.18
CA GLY A 3 -14.73 -19.44 -19.04
C GLY A 3 -16.23 -19.55 -19.29
N ASN A 4 -16.61 -20.53 -20.09
CA ASN A 4 -18.01 -20.81 -20.43
C ASN A 4 -18.64 -21.57 -19.25
N THR A 5 -19.11 -20.84 -18.23
CA THR A 5 -19.83 -21.42 -17.10
C THR A 5 -21.32 -21.26 -17.36
N ASN A 6 -22.00 -22.40 -17.67
CA ASN A 6 -23.46 -22.46 -17.66
C ASN A 6 -23.93 -22.37 -16.20
N PHE A 7 -24.29 -21.18 -15.75
CA PHE A 7 -25.00 -21.04 -14.47
C PHE A 7 -26.47 -21.41 -14.66
N GLU A 8 -26.96 -22.27 -13.80
CA GLU A 8 -28.38 -22.72 -13.75
C GLU A 8 -29.31 -21.57 -13.24
N TYR A 9 -28.71 -20.46 -12.75
CA TYR A 9 -29.42 -19.30 -12.24
C TYR A 9 -28.96 -18.02 -12.97
N ASP A 10 -29.91 -17.11 -13.21
CA ASP A 10 -29.62 -15.77 -13.82
C ASP A 10 -28.97 -14.80 -12.79
N ILE A 11 -27.84 -15.23 -12.23
CA ILE A 11 -27.04 -14.43 -11.28
C ILE A 11 -25.80 -13.91 -12.01
N SER A 12 -25.61 -12.59 -11.95
CA SER A 12 -24.39 -11.94 -12.47
C SER A 12 -23.43 -11.68 -11.33
N ILE A 13 -22.20 -12.19 -11.46
CA ILE A 13 -21.14 -12.05 -10.45
C ILE A 13 -19.97 -11.27 -11.06
N ALA A 14 -19.51 -10.25 -10.36
CA ALA A 14 -18.32 -9.50 -10.72
C ALA A 14 -17.54 -9.07 -9.47
N HIS A 15 -16.21 -9.02 -9.61
CA HIS A 15 -15.31 -8.40 -8.63
C HIS A 15 -15.03 -6.97 -9.04
N CYS A 16 -15.26 -6.02 -8.12
CA CYS A 16 -15.02 -4.60 -8.35
C CYS A 16 -14.17 -4.07 -7.19
N PRO A 17 -12.84 -3.99 -7.34
CA PRO A 17 -11.97 -3.59 -6.25
C PRO A 17 -12.25 -2.16 -5.80
N GLU A 18 -12.31 -1.95 -4.48
CA GLU A 18 -12.51 -0.62 -3.93
C GLU A 18 -11.18 0.16 -3.87
N ARG A 19 -11.22 1.41 -4.35
CA ARG A 19 -10.04 2.28 -4.53
C ARG A 19 -10.20 3.66 -3.90
N VAL A 20 -11.23 3.86 -3.08
CA VAL A 20 -11.50 5.17 -2.44
C VAL A 20 -10.67 5.36 -1.17
N LEU A 21 -10.36 6.61 -0.88
CA LEU A 21 -9.69 7.01 0.36
C LEU A 21 -10.72 7.25 1.48
N PRO A 22 -10.44 6.79 2.72
CA PRO A 22 -11.21 7.18 3.87
C PRO A 22 -11.27 8.72 3.99
N GLY A 23 -12.48 9.26 4.24
CA GLY A 23 -12.73 10.69 4.29
C GLY A 23 -13.06 11.35 2.95
N GLN A 24 -12.84 10.67 1.80
CA GLN A 24 -13.18 11.15 0.45
C GLN A 24 -14.21 10.27 -0.27
N VAL A 25 -14.81 9.31 0.43
CA VAL A 25 -15.64 8.24 -0.15
C VAL A 25 -16.70 8.76 -1.12
N PHE A 26 -17.52 9.73 -0.69
CA PHE A 26 -18.64 10.24 -1.50
C PHE A 26 -18.20 10.91 -2.81
N ARG A 27 -17.03 11.52 -2.82
CA ARG A 27 -16.46 12.13 -4.01
C ARG A 27 -15.82 11.07 -4.90
N GLU A 28 -14.92 10.27 -4.32
CA GLU A 28 -14.13 9.33 -5.10
C GLU A 28 -14.93 8.13 -5.62
N ILE A 29 -16.06 7.79 -5.00
CA ILE A 29 -16.97 6.77 -5.55
C ILE A 29 -17.60 7.21 -6.87
N VAL A 30 -17.72 8.52 -7.11
CA VAL A 30 -18.28 9.12 -8.33
C VAL A 30 -17.18 9.42 -9.34
N ASP A 31 -16.04 9.95 -8.89
CA ASP A 31 -15.03 10.57 -9.73
C ASP A 31 -13.89 9.60 -10.14
N ASN A 32 -13.71 8.47 -9.44
CA ASN A 32 -12.64 7.52 -9.76
C ASN A 32 -13.09 6.46 -10.76
N ASP A 33 -12.18 6.10 -11.67
CA ASP A 33 -12.35 4.96 -12.57
C ASP A 33 -12.64 3.68 -11.81
N ARG A 34 -13.53 2.85 -12.35
CA ARG A 34 -13.89 1.54 -11.81
C ARG A 34 -13.32 0.41 -12.67
N VAL A 35 -12.66 -0.54 -12.02
CA VAL A 35 -12.30 -1.82 -12.64
C VAL A 35 -13.42 -2.81 -12.32
N ILE A 36 -13.96 -3.47 -13.33
CA ILE A 36 -15.10 -4.39 -13.21
C ILE A 36 -14.71 -5.74 -13.81
N GLY A 37 -14.37 -6.70 -12.95
CA GLY A 37 -14.02 -8.04 -13.34
C GLY A 37 -15.21 -8.98 -13.30
N GLY A 38 -15.82 -9.29 -14.43
CA GLY A 38 -16.93 -10.25 -14.49
C GLY A 38 -16.45 -11.69 -14.53
N VAL A 39 -17.23 -12.61 -13.94
CA VAL A 39 -17.06 -14.06 -14.17
C VAL A 39 -17.32 -14.40 -15.64
N THR A 40 -18.26 -13.70 -16.27
CA THR A 40 -18.48 -13.67 -17.71
C THR A 40 -18.50 -12.21 -18.19
N TYR A 41 -18.33 -11.99 -19.49
CA TYR A 41 -18.43 -10.65 -20.08
C TYR A 41 -19.81 -10.02 -19.79
N HIS A 42 -20.88 -10.81 -19.90
CA HIS A 42 -22.24 -10.37 -19.59
C HIS A 42 -22.40 -9.92 -18.13
N CYS A 43 -21.78 -10.65 -17.18
CA CYS A 43 -21.75 -10.21 -15.77
C CYS A 43 -21.09 -8.86 -15.62
N ALA A 44 -19.94 -8.64 -16.28
CA ALA A 44 -19.24 -7.36 -16.23
C ALA A 44 -20.05 -6.22 -16.83
N GLU A 45 -20.74 -6.46 -17.97
CA GLU A 45 -21.61 -5.45 -18.59
C GLU A 45 -22.76 -5.02 -17.69
N ARG A 46 -23.46 -5.97 -17.07
CA ARG A 46 -24.55 -5.66 -16.14
C ARG A 46 -24.07 -4.83 -14.94
N VAL A 47 -22.92 -5.16 -14.40
CA VAL A 47 -22.33 -4.41 -13.26
C VAL A 47 -21.83 -3.05 -13.72
N ARG A 48 -21.21 -2.92 -14.90
CA ARG A 48 -20.85 -1.65 -15.49
C ARG A 48 -22.07 -0.73 -15.64
N ASP A 49 -23.18 -1.26 -16.15
CA ASP A 49 -24.39 -0.46 -16.39
C ASP A 49 -25.00 0.00 -15.05
N PHE A 50 -24.87 -0.78 -13.98
CA PHE A 50 -25.22 -0.37 -12.62
C PHE A 50 -24.30 0.77 -12.13
N TYR A 51 -22.98 0.65 -12.26
CA TYR A 51 -22.07 1.70 -11.83
C TYR A 51 -22.25 3.01 -12.61
N LYS A 52 -22.53 2.93 -13.89
CA LYS A 52 -22.80 4.12 -14.76
C LYS A 52 -24.00 4.97 -14.33
N ILE A 53 -24.83 4.49 -13.38
CA ILE A 53 -25.91 5.29 -12.82
C ILE A 53 -25.36 6.46 -12.01
N PHE A 54 -24.20 6.30 -11.36
CA PHE A 54 -23.65 7.30 -10.44
C PHE A 54 -22.16 7.59 -10.63
N VAL A 55 -21.40 6.72 -11.31
CA VAL A 55 -19.98 6.94 -11.61
C VAL A 55 -19.85 7.78 -12.87
N MET A 56 -19.14 8.91 -12.76
CA MET A 56 -18.89 9.84 -13.88
C MET A 56 -17.61 9.51 -14.62
N ALA A 57 -16.70 8.75 -14.00
CA ALA A 57 -15.45 8.31 -14.59
C ALA A 57 -15.62 7.02 -15.41
N ASP A 58 -14.51 6.49 -15.91
CA ASP A 58 -14.54 5.28 -16.74
C ASP A 58 -14.81 4.00 -15.93
N CYS A 59 -15.63 3.13 -16.52
CA CYS A 59 -15.92 1.79 -16.01
C CYS A 59 -15.25 0.76 -16.93
N LEU A 60 -14.06 0.31 -16.54
CA LEU A 60 -13.19 -0.57 -17.32
C LEU A 60 -13.55 -2.03 -17.08
N ILE A 61 -13.95 -2.75 -18.13
CA ILE A 61 -14.30 -4.17 -18.06
C ILE A 61 -13.04 -5.03 -18.16
N SER A 62 -12.96 -6.05 -17.29
CA SER A 62 -11.91 -7.08 -17.27
C SER A 62 -12.49 -8.41 -16.81
N ASP A 63 -11.67 -9.44 -16.68
CA ASP A 63 -12.00 -10.67 -15.97
C ASP A 63 -11.79 -10.51 -14.45
N CYS A 64 -12.41 -11.41 -13.65
CA CYS A 64 -12.34 -11.36 -12.19
C CYS A 64 -10.90 -11.43 -11.65
N ARG A 65 -10.06 -12.31 -12.19
CA ARG A 65 -8.68 -12.51 -11.72
C ARG A 65 -7.81 -11.28 -11.96
N THR A 66 -7.94 -10.68 -13.15
CA THR A 66 -7.23 -9.44 -13.48
C THR A 66 -7.69 -8.28 -12.59
N ALA A 67 -8.98 -8.16 -12.32
CA ALA A 67 -9.52 -7.14 -11.44
C ALA A 67 -9.03 -7.30 -9.99
N GLU A 68 -9.02 -8.54 -9.46
CA GLU A 68 -8.46 -8.84 -8.14
C GLU A 68 -6.97 -8.49 -8.05
N LEU A 69 -6.19 -8.99 -9.02
CA LEU A 69 -4.76 -8.78 -9.04
C LEU A 69 -4.40 -7.29 -9.18
N SER A 70 -5.18 -6.51 -9.94
CA SER A 70 -4.92 -5.08 -10.12
C SER A 70 -4.88 -4.33 -8.78
N LYS A 71 -5.81 -4.64 -7.87
CA LYS A 71 -5.82 -4.05 -6.53
C LYS A 71 -4.60 -4.43 -5.68
N LEU A 72 -4.24 -5.71 -5.71
CA LEU A 72 -3.06 -6.20 -4.99
C LEU A 72 -1.77 -5.58 -5.53
N VAL A 73 -1.68 -5.40 -6.85
CA VAL A 73 -0.53 -4.75 -7.52
C VAL A 73 -0.40 -3.28 -7.13
N GLU A 74 -1.51 -2.52 -7.07
CA GLU A 74 -1.49 -1.12 -6.63
C GLU A 74 -0.87 -0.97 -5.23
N ASN A 75 -1.29 -1.81 -4.29
CA ASN A 75 -0.77 -1.76 -2.93
C ASN A 75 0.66 -2.29 -2.84
N SER A 76 1.00 -3.34 -3.59
CA SER A 76 2.37 -3.86 -3.66
C SER A 76 3.34 -2.86 -4.30
N PHE A 77 2.92 -2.14 -5.33
CA PHE A 77 3.71 -1.05 -5.92
C PHE A 77 4.03 0.04 -4.88
N ARG A 78 3.03 0.44 -4.10
CA ARG A 78 3.25 1.42 -3.02
C ARG A 78 4.19 0.88 -1.95
N ASP A 79 4.02 -0.37 -1.55
CA ASP A 79 4.86 -1.03 -0.55
C ASP A 79 6.33 -1.10 -0.99
N VAL A 80 6.60 -1.47 -2.25
CA VAL A 80 7.95 -1.48 -2.83
C VAL A 80 8.59 -0.09 -2.82
N ASN A 81 7.83 0.96 -3.17
CA ASN A 81 8.34 2.34 -3.16
C ASN A 81 8.63 2.83 -1.74
N ILE A 82 7.81 2.45 -0.76
CA ILE A 82 8.06 2.75 0.66
C ILE A 82 9.31 1.98 1.13
N ALA A 83 9.46 0.72 0.76
CA ALA A 83 10.64 -0.09 1.10
C ALA A 83 11.92 0.53 0.55
N PHE A 84 11.90 1.02 -0.68
CA PHE A 84 13.05 1.72 -1.27
C PHE A 84 13.45 2.95 -0.43
N ALA A 85 12.49 3.80 -0.05
CA ALA A 85 12.75 4.96 0.80
C ALA A 85 13.28 4.56 2.19
N ASN A 86 12.69 3.51 2.77
CA ASN A 86 13.11 2.98 4.06
C ASN A 86 14.53 2.41 4.01
N GLU A 87 14.86 1.60 3.01
CA GLU A 87 16.21 1.05 2.83
C GLU A 87 17.23 2.17 2.58
N LEU A 88 16.90 3.16 1.73
CA LEU A 88 17.75 4.32 1.51
C LEU A 88 18.07 5.03 2.83
N SER A 89 17.13 5.12 3.75
CA SER A 89 17.38 5.72 5.06
C SER A 89 18.36 4.92 5.93
N LEU A 90 18.37 3.58 5.80
CA LEU A 90 19.36 2.72 6.48
C LEU A 90 20.76 2.93 5.89
N ILE A 91 20.85 2.98 4.56
CA ILE A 91 22.09 3.23 3.84
C ILE A 91 22.66 4.61 4.21
N CYS A 92 21.84 5.65 4.19
CA CYS A 92 22.25 7.01 4.54
C CYS A 92 22.73 7.10 5.99
N ASP A 93 22.05 6.44 6.91
CA ASP A 93 22.47 6.37 8.32
C ASP A 93 23.85 5.71 8.45
N HIS A 94 24.08 4.60 7.79
CA HIS A 94 25.38 3.90 7.78
C HIS A 94 26.51 4.76 7.21
N LEU A 95 26.20 5.55 6.17
CA LEU A 95 27.17 6.43 5.50
C LEU A 95 27.30 7.81 6.16
N ASN A 96 26.54 8.11 7.23
CA ASN A 96 26.42 9.42 7.85
C ASN A 96 26.01 10.54 6.87
N ILE A 97 25.07 10.23 5.99
CA ILE A 97 24.48 11.16 5.00
C ILE A 97 23.06 11.50 5.42
N ASN A 98 22.63 12.73 5.14
CA ASN A 98 21.25 13.14 5.39
C ASN A 98 20.31 12.58 4.31
N VAL A 99 19.46 11.62 4.68
CA VAL A 99 18.50 10.99 3.76
C VAL A 99 17.49 11.96 3.17
N TRP A 100 17.09 12.97 3.94
CA TRP A 100 16.10 13.97 3.49
C TRP A 100 16.66 14.82 2.35
N GLU A 101 17.92 15.22 2.47
CA GLU A 101 18.63 15.97 1.44
C GLU A 101 18.86 15.12 0.17
N ILE A 102 19.25 13.85 0.33
CA ILE A 102 19.38 12.91 -0.80
C ILE A 102 18.06 12.76 -1.55
N ILE A 103 16.95 12.57 -0.85
CA ILE A 103 15.63 12.44 -1.46
C ILE A 103 15.24 13.74 -2.19
N GLU A 104 15.43 14.90 -1.55
CA GLU A 104 15.13 16.19 -2.17
C GLU A 104 15.92 16.39 -3.46
N LEU A 105 17.23 16.15 -3.44
CA LEU A 105 18.10 16.29 -4.61
C LEU A 105 17.76 15.29 -5.71
N SER A 106 17.49 14.02 -5.34
CA SER A 106 17.15 12.97 -6.30
C SER A 106 15.83 13.24 -7.00
N ASN A 107 14.83 13.76 -6.27
CA ASN A 107 13.51 14.11 -6.81
C ASN A 107 13.53 15.33 -7.73
N ARG A 108 14.67 16.04 -7.88
CA ARG A 108 14.87 17.05 -8.93
C ARG A 108 14.94 16.41 -10.32
N HIS A 109 15.26 15.13 -10.39
CA HIS A 109 15.27 14.42 -11.66
C HIS A 109 13.83 14.15 -12.14
N PRO A 110 13.46 14.50 -13.39
CA PRO A 110 12.06 14.50 -13.85
C PRO A 110 11.37 13.12 -13.90
N ARG A 111 12.11 12.04 -13.72
CA ARG A 111 11.59 10.65 -13.70
C ARG A 111 11.79 9.95 -12.36
N VAL A 112 12.05 10.70 -11.30
CA VAL A 112 12.31 10.16 -9.96
C VAL A 112 11.35 10.82 -8.98
N ASP A 113 10.63 10.00 -8.21
CA ASP A 113 9.72 10.44 -7.16
C ASP A 113 9.84 9.48 -5.96
N ILE A 114 10.89 9.66 -5.18
CA ILE A 114 11.18 8.85 -3.99
C ILE A 114 10.30 9.34 -2.85
N LEU A 115 9.61 8.40 -2.21
CA LEU A 115 8.79 8.67 -1.03
C LEU A 115 9.64 9.02 0.19
N GLN A 116 8.98 9.53 1.23
CA GLN A 116 9.65 9.81 2.51
C GLN A 116 9.74 8.52 3.34
N PRO A 117 10.92 8.22 3.93
CA PRO A 117 11.07 7.09 4.82
C PRO A 117 10.28 7.28 6.12
N GLY A 118 9.78 6.18 6.68
CA GLY A 118 9.01 6.18 7.91
C GLY A 118 9.51 5.13 8.92
N PRO A 119 8.86 5.00 10.08
CA PRO A 119 9.22 4.01 11.10
C PRO A 119 8.81 2.59 10.75
N GLY A 120 7.98 2.39 9.74
CA GLY A 120 7.41 1.14 9.29
C GLY A 120 6.24 1.39 8.36
N VAL A 121 5.50 0.34 8.03
CA VAL A 121 4.28 0.39 7.22
C VAL A 121 3.14 -0.19 8.05
N GLY A 122 2.22 0.66 8.47
CA GLY A 122 0.99 0.27 9.14
C GLY A 122 -0.21 0.20 8.20
N GLY A 123 -1.35 -0.12 8.77
CA GLY A 123 -2.62 -0.25 8.05
C GLY A 123 -2.89 -1.64 7.52
N HIS A 124 -4.17 -1.89 7.17
CA HIS A 124 -4.68 -3.22 6.85
C HIS A 124 -4.44 -3.65 5.40
N CYS A 125 -3.99 -2.77 4.51
CA CYS A 125 -3.89 -3.05 3.08
C CYS A 125 -2.43 -3.14 2.63
N ILE A 126 -1.65 -2.06 2.75
CA ILE A 126 -0.28 -2.03 2.20
C ILE A 126 0.63 -3.07 2.88
N ALA A 127 0.46 -3.29 4.18
CA ALA A 127 1.24 -4.28 4.92
C ALA A 127 0.81 -5.74 4.66
N VAL A 128 -0.38 -5.96 4.10
CA VAL A 128 -1.01 -7.30 3.97
C VAL A 128 -1.12 -7.76 2.52
N ASP A 129 -1.60 -6.91 1.62
CA ASP A 129 -1.91 -7.29 0.23
C ASP A 129 -0.72 -7.90 -0.53
N PRO A 130 0.54 -7.43 -0.36
CA PRO A 130 1.69 -8.06 -1.01
C PRO A 130 1.86 -9.54 -0.68
N TRP A 131 1.46 -9.98 0.53
CA TRP A 131 1.56 -11.38 0.93
C TRP A 131 0.65 -12.30 0.13
N PHE A 132 -0.48 -11.80 -0.39
CA PHE A 132 -1.33 -12.59 -1.30
C PHE A 132 -0.62 -12.87 -2.63
N ILE A 133 0.12 -11.88 -3.19
CA ILE A 133 0.93 -12.08 -4.40
C ILE A 133 2.07 -13.05 -4.11
N ILE A 134 2.79 -12.86 -3.00
CA ILE A 134 3.91 -13.72 -2.60
C ILE A 134 3.46 -15.18 -2.43
N ASN A 135 2.30 -15.38 -1.79
CA ASN A 135 1.76 -16.74 -1.62
C ASN A 135 1.28 -17.39 -2.93
N SER A 136 0.79 -16.58 -3.87
CA SER A 136 0.29 -17.07 -5.16
C SER A 136 1.39 -17.37 -6.18
N ALA A 137 2.54 -16.69 -6.07
CA ALA A 137 3.68 -16.80 -6.99
C ALA A 137 5.00 -16.62 -6.25
N PRO A 138 5.39 -17.56 -5.36
CA PRO A 138 6.53 -17.38 -4.45
C PRO A 138 7.88 -17.29 -5.18
N ASP A 139 8.05 -17.97 -6.29
CA ASP A 139 9.29 -17.99 -7.06
C ASP A 139 9.49 -16.71 -7.89
N GLU A 140 8.41 -16.06 -8.31
CA GLU A 140 8.41 -14.87 -9.16
C GLU A 140 8.36 -13.55 -8.36
N SER A 141 7.85 -13.57 -7.12
CA SER A 141 7.58 -12.36 -6.31
C SER A 141 8.77 -11.89 -5.45
N LYS A 142 10.00 -12.16 -5.86
CA LYS A 142 11.22 -11.89 -5.07
C LYS A 142 11.37 -10.43 -4.65
N LEU A 143 11.11 -9.48 -5.54
CA LEU A 143 11.18 -8.06 -5.24
C LEU A 143 10.13 -7.64 -4.20
N ILE A 144 8.89 -8.06 -4.41
CA ILE A 144 7.77 -7.75 -3.50
C ILE A 144 8.05 -8.35 -2.11
N HIS A 145 8.52 -9.59 -2.07
CA HIS A 145 8.89 -10.26 -0.81
C HIS A 145 10.01 -9.52 -0.08
N THR A 146 11.08 -9.17 -0.79
CA THR A 146 12.21 -8.42 -0.19
C THR A 146 11.75 -7.06 0.34
N ALA A 147 10.91 -6.34 -0.40
CA ALA A 147 10.34 -5.07 0.03
C ALA A 147 9.55 -5.22 1.34
N ARG A 148 8.72 -6.27 1.46
CA ARG A 148 8.02 -6.56 2.73
C ARG A 148 8.99 -6.79 3.88
N LEU A 149 10.04 -7.57 3.68
CA LEU A 149 11.04 -7.81 4.73
C LEU A 149 11.77 -6.52 5.15
N VAL A 150 12.07 -5.63 4.22
CA VAL A 150 12.64 -4.29 4.52
C VAL A 150 11.69 -3.48 5.38
N ASN A 151 10.42 -3.38 4.98
CA ASN A 151 9.41 -2.61 5.71
C ASN A 151 9.10 -3.22 7.08
N ASP A 152 8.98 -4.53 7.20
CA ASP A 152 8.69 -5.22 8.46
C ASP A 152 9.86 -5.13 9.45
N ASN A 153 11.09 -5.00 8.97
CA ASN A 153 12.27 -4.84 9.82
C ASN A 153 12.56 -3.38 10.20
N LYS A 154 11.95 -2.41 9.54
CA LYS A 154 12.18 -0.98 9.80
C LYS A 154 11.90 -0.55 11.25
N PRO A 155 10.84 -1.02 11.92
CA PRO A 155 10.60 -0.71 13.34
C PRO A 155 11.77 -1.08 14.24
N ASN A 156 12.45 -2.21 13.98
CA ASN A 156 13.61 -2.64 14.78
C ASN A 156 14.76 -1.62 14.71
N PHE A 157 15.06 -1.12 13.49
CA PHE A 157 16.04 -0.06 13.32
C PHE A 157 15.69 1.20 14.12
N ILE A 158 14.42 1.61 14.15
CA ILE A 158 13.97 2.77 14.93
C ILE A 158 14.14 2.49 16.45
N LEU A 159 13.79 1.30 16.90
CA LEU A 159 13.98 0.92 18.31
C LEU A 159 15.45 0.94 18.71
N ASP A 160 16.35 0.48 17.83
CA ASP A 160 17.79 0.55 18.05
C ASP A 160 18.28 2.01 18.17
N LYS A 161 17.79 2.91 17.33
CA LYS A 161 18.09 4.35 17.44
C LYS A 161 17.59 4.96 18.75
N VAL A 162 16.39 4.58 19.19
CA VAL A 162 15.86 5.02 20.49
C VAL A 162 16.73 4.49 21.63
N ASN A 163 17.13 3.22 21.60
CA ASN A 163 18.02 2.62 22.61
C ASN A 163 19.38 3.33 22.66
N GLN A 164 20.01 3.57 21.51
CA GLN A 164 21.26 4.33 21.42
C GLN A 164 21.12 5.73 22.03
N ALA A 165 20.04 6.44 21.72
CA ALA A 165 19.76 7.76 22.28
C ALA A 165 19.56 7.72 23.82
N VAL A 166 18.89 6.67 24.33
CA VAL A 166 18.72 6.44 25.77
C VAL A 166 20.06 6.15 26.44
N GLU A 167 20.92 5.34 25.84
CA GLU A 167 22.25 5.00 26.38
C GLU A 167 23.22 6.17 26.35
N ALA A 168 23.14 7.03 25.36
CA ALA A 168 23.94 8.24 25.26
C ALA A 168 23.60 9.30 26.33
N THR A 169 22.46 9.17 27.02
CA THR A 169 22.10 10.13 28.07
C THR A 169 22.73 9.77 29.42
N THR A 170 23.14 10.79 30.17
CA THR A 170 23.72 10.65 31.53
C THR A 170 22.65 10.37 32.62
N LYS A 171 21.37 10.42 32.28
CA LYS A 171 20.26 10.18 33.21
C LYS A 171 20.09 8.67 33.52
N LYS A 172 19.71 8.35 34.74
CA LYS A 172 19.29 6.98 35.07
C LYS A 172 18.07 6.60 34.19
N ARG A 173 18.06 5.36 33.64
CA ARG A 173 16.96 4.86 32.81
C ARG A 173 15.57 5.10 33.40
N SER A 174 15.41 4.93 34.72
CA SER A 174 14.15 5.18 35.46
C SER A 174 13.66 6.64 35.44
N LYS A 175 14.50 7.59 35.02
CA LYS A 175 14.18 9.03 34.94
C LYS A 175 14.03 9.53 33.50
N ILE A 176 14.20 8.65 32.52
CA ILE A 176 14.04 9.01 31.10
C ILE A 176 12.57 8.90 30.74
N LYS A 177 12.04 9.95 30.13
CA LYS A 177 10.70 9.99 29.55
C LYS A 177 10.86 10.11 28.05
N ILE A 178 10.18 9.24 27.33
CA ILE A 178 10.12 9.26 25.85
C ILE A 178 8.70 9.67 25.49
N ALA A 179 8.57 10.73 24.66
CA ALA A 179 7.29 11.14 24.11
C ALA A 179 7.15 10.58 22.70
N CYS A 180 6.06 9.83 22.48
CA CYS A 180 5.69 9.36 21.15
C CYS A 180 4.61 10.29 20.57
N PHE A 181 4.88 10.86 19.41
CA PHE A 181 3.93 11.72 18.71
C PHE A 181 3.32 10.97 17.52
N GLY A 182 1.97 10.97 17.46
CA GLY A 182 1.23 10.23 16.46
C GLY A 182 1.04 8.76 16.85
N LEU A 183 -0.22 8.33 16.89
CA LEU A 183 -0.63 6.96 17.23
C LEU A 183 -1.22 6.23 16.04
N ALA A 184 -1.69 6.96 15.02
CA ALA A 184 -2.25 6.39 13.82
C ALA A 184 -1.16 6.19 12.75
N PHE A 185 -1.33 5.19 11.89
CA PHE A 185 -0.40 4.89 10.79
C PHE A 185 -0.40 5.95 9.69
N LYS A 186 -1.34 6.88 9.70
CA LYS A 186 -1.48 7.97 8.73
C LYS A 186 -1.99 9.24 9.40
N SER A 187 -1.60 10.40 8.88
CA SER A 187 -2.11 11.70 9.34
C SER A 187 -3.60 11.85 9.03
N ASN A 188 -4.30 12.60 9.89
CA ASN A 188 -5.71 12.96 9.73
C ASN A 188 -6.69 11.78 9.66
N ILE A 189 -6.39 10.69 10.35
CA ILE A 189 -7.29 9.57 10.57
C ILE A 189 -7.35 9.24 12.06
N ASP A 190 -8.46 8.64 12.48
CA ASP A 190 -8.73 8.21 13.87
C ASP A 190 -8.65 6.69 14.07
N ASP A 191 -8.10 5.97 13.10
CA ASP A 191 -7.88 4.53 13.18
C ASP A 191 -6.59 4.24 13.97
N LEU A 192 -6.75 3.70 15.17
CA LEU A 192 -5.69 3.38 16.13
C LEU A 192 -5.51 1.86 16.32
N ARG A 193 -6.03 1.04 15.41
CA ARG A 193 -5.99 -0.42 15.56
C ARG A 193 -4.62 -1.03 15.33
N GLU A 194 -3.66 -0.26 14.81
CA GLU A 194 -2.27 -0.66 14.59
C GLU A 194 -1.30 0.45 15.00
#